data_fbdf5cf65d1826fa770708592dfe1fce
#
_entry.id   fbdf5cf65d1826fa770708592dfe1fce
#
_cell.length_a   1.000
_cell.length_b   1.000
_cell.length_c   1.000
_cell.angle_alpha   90.00
_cell.angle_beta   90.00
_cell.angle_gamma   90.00
#
_symmetry.space_group_name_H-M   'P 1'
#
loop_
_entity.id
_entity.type
_entity.pdbx_description
1 polymer ?
#
loop_
_entity_poly.entity_id
_entity_poly.type
_entity_poly.pdbx_seq_one_letter_code
_entity_poly.pdbx_strand_id
1 'polypeptide(L)'
;MNKLTSAVKVLVVDDQALIVEELCEFLESSGYRCVPCGSGKEAVERFAEDPAIGLVLCDLHMPDLDGIQLVQELQRQAGKQRVFEAIMLTGRADKQDVIKALRAGIADYYQKPVNLDELLEGLQRQETVLQERHKTLQLGQLNQKLQDLSSSIDDLYQDLDKVRRGPAPVSEQASGDTDMLEIPAIFNQLSPRQLDVARLVGKGQTNYQIACELGITENTVKLYVSQVLRLTHMHNRTQLALALTPRAAALRQRVTAH
;
A
#
# COMPACT_ATOMS: atom_id res chain seq x y z
N MET A 1 -14.32 29.15 20.43
CA MET A 1 -14.28 27.85 19.76
C MET A 1 -12.92 27.74 19.08
N ASN A 2 -12.08 26.78 19.46
CA ASN A 2 -10.78 26.55 18.82
C ASN A 2 -11.08 26.08 17.39
N LYS A 3 -10.87 26.93 16.39
CA LYS A 3 -10.87 26.49 14.98
C LYS A 3 -9.66 25.55 14.83
N LEU A 4 -9.93 24.25 14.72
CA LEU A 4 -8.92 23.29 14.30
C LEU A 4 -8.51 23.67 12.88
N THR A 5 -7.34 24.24 12.73
CA THR A 5 -6.76 24.56 11.42
C THR A 5 -6.47 23.22 10.73
N SER A 6 -7.06 22.98 9.58
CA SER A 6 -6.77 21.79 8.78
C SER A 6 -5.28 21.71 8.46
N ALA A 7 -4.69 20.54 8.62
CA ALA A 7 -3.31 20.28 8.24
C ALA A 7 -3.14 20.21 6.69
N VAL A 8 -4.25 20.02 5.98
CA VAL A 8 -4.30 19.88 4.52
C VAL A 8 -4.48 21.25 3.89
N LYS A 9 -3.73 21.53 2.83
CA LYS A 9 -3.91 22.74 2.01
C LYS A 9 -4.84 22.48 0.84
N VAL A 10 -5.61 23.51 0.48
CA VAL A 10 -6.51 23.52 -0.68
C VAL A 10 -5.86 24.31 -1.81
N LEU A 11 -5.59 23.66 -2.93
CA LEU A 11 -5.19 24.32 -4.17
C LEU A 11 -6.46 24.85 -4.86
N VAL A 12 -6.57 26.15 -5.04
CA VAL A 12 -7.74 26.81 -5.68
C VAL A 12 -7.31 27.33 -7.04
N VAL A 13 -7.92 26.82 -8.10
CA VAL A 13 -7.51 27.07 -9.48
C VAL A 13 -8.69 27.55 -10.31
N ASP A 14 -8.61 28.79 -10.78
CA ASP A 14 -9.62 29.40 -11.66
C ASP A 14 -8.93 30.51 -12.48
N ASP A 15 -9.28 30.68 -13.73
CA ASP A 15 -8.71 31.74 -14.58
C ASP A 15 -9.28 33.13 -14.24
N GLN A 16 -10.35 33.18 -13.44
CA GLN A 16 -10.95 34.40 -12.93
C GLN A 16 -10.42 34.72 -11.53
N ALA A 17 -9.49 35.66 -11.43
CA ALA A 17 -8.82 36.01 -10.18
C ALA A 17 -9.78 36.38 -9.03
N LEU A 18 -10.90 37.02 -9.34
CA LEU A 18 -11.92 37.37 -8.33
C LEU A 18 -12.56 36.13 -7.71
N ILE A 19 -12.79 35.07 -8.48
CA ILE A 19 -13.35 33.80 -7.97
C ILE A 19 -12.32 33.12 -7.06
N VAL A 20 -11.05 33.09 -7.44
CA VAL A 20 -9.96 32.55 -6.61
C VAL A 20 -9.88 33.27 -5.29
N GLU A 21 -9.93 34.61 -5.31
CA GLU A 21 -9.86 35.44 -4.11
C GLU A 21 -11.05 35.18 -3.18
N GLU A 22 -12.29 35.19 -3.69
CA GLU A 22 -13.51 34.93 -2.93
C GLU A 22 -13.51 33.54 -2.29
N LEU A 23 -13.14 32.51 -3.05
CA LEU A 23 -13.06 31.14 -2.55
C LEU A 23 -11.98 30.99 -1.48
N CYS A 24 -10.81 31.57 -1.69
CA CYS A 24 -9.72 31.53 -0.71
C CYS A 24 -10.11 32.24 0.58
N GLU A 25 -10.70 33.44 0.52
CA GLU A 25 -11.17 34.18 1.70
C GLU A 25 -12.20 33.37 2.50
N PHE A 26 -13.18 32.78 1.84
CA PHE A 26 -14.18 31.95 2.47
C PHE A 26 -13.55 30.71 3.14
N LEU A 27 -12.70 29.96 2.45
CA LEU A 27 -12.08 28.74 2.95
C LEU A 27 -11.11 29.02 4.10
N GLU A 28 -10.35 30.10 4.03
CA GLU A 28 -9.47 30.55 5.10
C GLU A 28 -10.26 30.97 6.34
N SER A 29 -11.39 31.65 6.15
CA SER A 29 -12.31 31.96 7.22
C SER A 29 -12.88 30.70 7.91
N SER A 30 -12.96 29.59 7.17
CA SER A 30 -13.43 28.27 7.61
C SER A 30 -12.33 27.39 8.20
N GLY A 31 -11.05 27.85 8.20
CA GLY A 31 -9.91 27.18 8.83
C GLY A 31 -9.03 26.38 7.89
N TYR A 32 -9.22 26.47 6.59
CA TYR A 32 -8.31 25.90 5.58
C TYR A 32 -7.16 26.84 5.29
N ARG A 33 -6.09 26.33 4.71
CA ARG A 33 -5.01 27.11 4.10
C ARG A 33 -5.09 26.94 2.61
N CYS A 34 -5.20 28.07 1.88
CA CYS A 34 -5.34 28.06 0.43
C CYS A 34 -4.03 28.33 -0.29
N VAL A 35 -3.91 27.77 -1.48
CA VAL A 35 -2.86 28.05 -2.46
C VAL A 35 -3.59 28.52 -3.72
N PRO A 36 -3.66 29.85 -3.95
CA PRO A 36 -4.34 30.42 -5.12
C PRO A 36 -3.51 30.21 -6.39
N CYS A 37 -4.16 29.87 -7.51
CA CYS A 37 -3.56 29.75 -8.83
C CYS A 37 -4.52 30.28 -9.90
N GLY A 38 -3.97 31.07 -10.81
CA GLY A 38 -4.72 31.66 -11.94
C GLY A 38 -4.70 30.80 -13.21
N SER A 39 -4.02 29.66 -13.21
CA SER A 39 -3.94 28.75 -14.36
C SER A 39 -3.63 27.32 -13.97
N GLY A 40 -3.97 26.38 -14.86
CA GLY A 40 -3.64 24.98 -14.67
C GLY A 40 -2.13 24.72 -14.63
N LYS A 41 -1.33 25.44 -15.38
CA LYS A 41 0.14 25.31 -15.38
C LYS A 41 0.74 25.72 -14.03
N GLU A 42 0.35 26.87 -13.52
CA GLU A 42 0.77 27.32 -12.20
C GLU A 42 0.36 26.30 -11.12
N ALA A 43 -0.83 25.76 -11.21
CA ALA A 43 -1.34 24.74 -10.28
C ALA A 43 -0.46 23.48 -10.28
N VAL A 44 -0.01 23.01 -11.43
CA VAL A 44 0.91 21.87 -11.58
C VAL A 44 2.25 22.15 -10.89
N GLU A 45 2.82 23.34 -11.04
CA GLU A 45 4.06 23.74 -10.39
C GLU A 45 3.91 23.83 -8.87
N ARG A 46 2.86 24.51 -8.37
CA ARG A 46 2.57 24.62 -6.94
C ARG A 46 2.33 23.28 -6.28
N PHE A 47 1.62 22.39 -6.98
CA PHE A 47 1.38 21.05 -6.47
C PHE A 47 2.67 20.22 -6.34
N ALA A 48 3.62 20.38 -7.28
CA ALA A 48 4.91 19.71 -7.20
C ALA A 48 5.77 20.22 -6.02
N GLU A 49 5.72 21.53 -5.76
CA GLU A 49 6.53 22.17 -4.71
C GLU A 49 6.00 21.94 -3.30
N ASP A 50 4.67 21.81 -3.14
CA ASP A 50 4.05 21.75 -1.82
C ASP A 50 3.33 20.40 -1.58
N PRO A 51 3.97 19.48 -0.87
CA PRO A 51 3.37 18.17 -0.56
C PRO A 51 2.20 18.24 0.43
N ALA A 52 1.95 19.38 1.08
CA ALA A 52 0.81 19.56 1.98
C ALA A 52 -0.50 19.83 1.24
N ILE A 53 -0.47 20.09 -0.05
CA ILE A 53 -1.66 20.19 -0.88
C ILE A 53 -2.27 18.80 -1.02
N GLY A 54 -3.46 18.62 -0.47
CA GLY A 54 -4.20 17.35 -0.50
C GLY A 54 -5.63 17.52 -1.03
N LEU A 55 -6.13 18.76 -1.13
CA LEU A 55 -7.42 19.07 -1.77
C LEU A 55 -7.17 19.99 -2.95
N VAL A 56 -7.86 19.74 -4.05
CA VAL A 56 -7.79 20.56 -5.26
C VAL A 56 -9.20 21.00 -5.62
N LEU A 57 -9.41 22.30 -5.73
CA LEU A 57 -10.64 22.91 -6.18
C LEU A 57 -10.34 23.63 -7.48
N CYS A 58 -10.85 23.15 -8.61
CA CYS A 58 -10.48 23.70 -9.91
C CYS A 58 -11.72 23.97 -10.78
N ASP A 59 -11.63 25.04 -11.58
CA ASP A 59 -12.60 25.26 -12.65
C ASP A 59 -12.43 24.24 -13.78
N LEU A 60 -13.55 23.85 -14.38
CA LEU A 60 -13.54 22.93 -15.53
C LEU A 60 -12.98 23.60 -16.78
N HIS A 61 -13.39 24.85 -17.05
CA HIS A 61 -13.14 25.53 -18.30
C HIS A 61 -12.08 26.62 -18.15
N MET A 62 -10.83 26.25 -18.25
CA MET A 62 -9.71 27.18 -18.25
C MET A 62 -9.02 27.20 -19.63
N PRO A 63 -8.43 28.34 -20.06
CA PRO A 63 -7.98 28.51 -21.44
C PRO A 63 -6.78 27.60 -21.82
N ASP A 64 -5.87 27.32 -20.89
CA ASP A 64 -4.61 26.62 -21.19
C ASP A 64 -4.68 25.11 -20.97
N LEU A 65 -5.15 24.74 -19.79
CA LEU A 65 -5.26 23.37 -19.32
C LEU A 65 -6.60 23.26 -18.62
N ASP A 66 -7.54 22.49 -19.18
CA ASP A 66 -8.84 22.33 -18.56
C ASP A 66 -8.74 21.55 -17.23
N GLY A 67 -9.77 21.67 -16.38
CA GLY A 67 -9.74 21.07 -15.06
C GLY A 67 -9.57 19.54 -15.08
N ILE A 68 -10.07 18.85 -16.11
CA ILE A 68 -9.91 17.39 -16.25
C ILE A 68 -8.45 17.07 -16.59
N GLN A 69 -7.86 17.79 -17.52
CA GLN A 69 -6.46 17.63 -17.91
C GLN A 69 -5.54 17.96 -16.73
N LEU A 70 -5.87 19.01 -15.96
CA LEU A 70 -5.14 19.37 -14.75
C LEU A 70 -5.13 18.21 -13.76
N VAL A 71 -6.30 17.64 -13.41
CA VAL A 71 -6.38 16.54 -12.46
C VAL A 71 -5.61 15.32 -12.94
N GLN A 72 -5.66 15.00 -14.23
CA GLN A 72 -4.87 13.90 -14.82
C GLN A 72 -3.37 14.14 -14.70
N GLU A 73 -2.91 15.37 -14.94
CA GLU A 73 -1.50 15.73 -14.79
C GLU A 73 -1.05 15.67 -13.33
N LEU A 74 -1.86 16.15 -12.39
CA LEU A 74 -1.60 16.03 -10.96
C LEU A 74 -1.53 14.57 -10.51
N GLN A 75 -2.41 13.71 -11.02
CA GLN A 75 -2.39 12.26 -10.72
C GLN A 75 -1.11 11.60 -11.26
N ARG A 76 -0.66 12.00 -12.45
CA ARG A 76 0.59 11.50 -13.03
C ARG A 76 1.80 11.90 -12.18
N GLN A 77 1.83 13.12 -11.67
CA GLN A 77 2.89 13.60 -10.77
C GLN A 77 2.83 12.93 -9.39
N ALA A 78 1.64 12.80 -8.83
CA ALA A 78 1.43 12.17 -7.51
C ALA A 78 1.89 10.71 -7.48
N GLY A 79 1.73 9.99 -8.59
CA GLY A 79 2.08 8.59 -8.70
C GLY A 79 1.35 7.73 -7.68
N LYS A 80 2.07 6.76 -7.08
CA LYS A 80 1.52 5.87 -6.04
C LYS A 80 1.79 6.33 -4.61
N GLN A 81 2.55 7.39 -4.44
CA GLN A 81 3.07 7.79 -3.12
C GLN A 81 2.32 8.99 -2.52
N ARG A 82 1.61 9.74 -3.34
CA ARG A 82 0.86 10.92 -2.91
C ARG A 82 -0.60 10.76 -3.27
N VAL A 83 -1.47 11.06 -2.31
CA VAL A 83 -2.92 11.09 -2.52
C VAL A 83 -3.44 12.50 -2.39
N PHE A 84 -4.42 12.83 -3.22
CA PHE A 84 -5.19 14.05 -3.15
C PHE A 84 -6.61 13.79 -3.63
N GLU A 85 -7.54 14.66 -3.29
CA GLU A 85 -8.92 14.64 -3.77
C GLU A 85 -9.18 15.92 -4.57
N ALA A 86 -9.83 15.79 -5.71
CA ALA A 86 -10.15 16.89 -6.59
C ALA A 86 -11.66 17.12 -6.66
N ILE A 87 -12.06 18.37 -6.47
CA ILE A 87 -13.42 18.88 -6.64
C ILE A 87 -13.43 19.83 -7.82
N MET A 88 -14.39 19.68 -8.70
CA MET A 88 -14.51 20.51 -9.89
C MET A 88 -15.62 21.53 -9.78
N LEU A 89 -15.34 22.76 -10.21
CA LEU A 89 -16.33 23.81 -10.39
C LEU A 89 -16.67 23.93 -11.87
N THR A 90 -17.91 24.21 -12.21
CA THR A 90 -18.31 24.35 -13.62
C THR A 90 -19.49 25.31 -13.79
N GLY A 91 -19.40 26.21 -14.74
CA GLY A 91 -20.49 27.12 -15.09
C GLY A 91 -21.61 26.43 -15.88
N ARG A 92 -21.29 25.43 -16.67
CA ARG A 92 -22.23 24.56 -17.39
C ARG A 92 -21.67 23.15 -17.41
N ALA A 93 -22.34 22.23 -16.71
CA ALA A 93 -22.01 20.82 -16.82
C ALA A 93 -22.83 20.19 -17.96
N ASP A 94 -22.21 19.93 -19.08
CA ASP A 94 -22.78 18.98 -20.03
C ASP A 94 -22.65 17.55 -19.43
N LYS A 95 -23.64 16.71 -19.71
CA LYS A 95 -23.62 15.31 -19.23
C LYS A 95 -22.33 14.59 -19.63
N GLN A 96 -21.76 14.93 -20.77
CA GLN A 96 -20.48 14.35 -21.23
C GLN A 96 -19.30 14.80 -20.37
N ASP A 97 -19.26 16.04 -19.91
CA ASP A 97 -18.18 16.55 -19.08
C ASP A 97 -18.20 15.97 -17.68
N VAL A 98 -19.40 15.77 -17.10
CA VAL A 98 -19.55 15.02 -15.84
C VAL A 98 -19.04 13.59 -15.94
N ILE A 99 -19.34 12.89 -17.06
CA ILE A 99 -18.85 11.52 -17.28
C ILE A 99 -17.33 11.49 -17.43
N LYS A 100 -16.74 12.46 -18.15
CA LYS A 100 -15.28 12.57 -18.28
C LYS A 100 -14.62 12.86 -16.93
N ALA A 101 -15.19 13.78 -16.15
CA ALA A 101 -14.71 14.14 -14.82
C ALA A 101 -14.69 12.92 -13.88
N LEU A 102 -15.78 12.16 -13.84
CA LEU A 102 -15.84 10.92 -13.03
C LEU A 102 -14.80 9.88 -13.46
N ARG A 103 -14.59 9.72 -14.78
CA ARG A 103 -13.55 8.82 -15.32
C ARG A 103 -12.13 9.30 -15.01
N ALA A 104 -11.94 10.61 -14.90
CA ALA A 104 -10.68 11.20 -14.49
C ALA A 104 -10.42 11.10 -12.97
N GLY A 105 -11.35 10.50 -12.19
CA GLY A 105 -11.18 10.32 -10.77
C GLY A 105 -11.44 11.59 -9.94
N ILE A 106 -12.26 12.51 -10.46
CA ILE A 106 -12.73 13.67 -9.71
C ILE A 106 -13.73 13.19 -8.66
N ALA A 107 -13.52 13.64 -7.43
CA ALA A 107 -14.26 13.17 -6.27
C ALA A 107 -15.67 13.77 -6.18
N ASP A 108 -15.82 15.04 -6.58
CA ASP A 108 -17.11 15.75 -6.55
C ASP A 108 -17.10 16.91 -7.54
N TYR A 109 -18.29 17.42 -7.90
CA TYR A 109 -18.41 18.61 -8.76
C TYR A 109 -19.54 19.54 -8.28
N TYR A 110 -19.35 20.86 -8.46
CA TYR A 110 -20.33 21.88 -8.11
C TYR A 110 -20.58 22.82 -9.28
N GLN A 111 -21.84 23.21 -9.45
CA GLN A 111 -22.21 24.14 -10.50
C GLN A 111 -22.11 25.60 -10.00
N LYS A 112 -21.48 26.47 -10.79
CA LYS A 112 -21.44 27.92 -10.55
C LYS A 112 -22.81 28.55 -10.88
N PRO A 113 -23.36 29.49 -10.06
CA PRO A 113 -22.77 30.03 -8.84
C PRO A 113 -22.76 28.99 -7.70
N VAL A 114 -21.60 28.87 -7.02
CA VAL A 114 -21.39 27.83 -6.00
C VAL A 114 -22.05 28.25 -4.69
N ASN A 115 -22.81 27.32 -4.07
CA ASN A 115 -23.23 27.48 -2.69
C ASN A 115 -22.02 27.15 -1.80
N LEU A 116 -21.51 28.17 -1.11
CA LEU A 116 -20.26 28.06 -0.32
C LEU A 116 -20.41 27.09 0.88
N ASP A 117 -21.61 26.99 1.49
CA ASP A 117 -21.84 26.06 2.60
C ASP A 117 -21.84 24.61 2.09
N GLU A 118 -22.47 24.32 0.96
CA GLU A 118 -22.45 23.00 0.33
C GLU A 118 -21.03 22.60 -0.12
N LEU A 119 -20.26 23.56 -0.65
CA LEU A 119 -18.87 23.37 -1.02
C LEU A 119 -18.01 23.01 0.20
N LEU A 120 -18.22 23.72 1.31
CA LEU A 120 -17.50 23.45 2.56
C LEU A 120 -17.79 22.04 3.09
N GLU A 121 -19.05 21.64 3.09
CA GLU A 121 -19.43 20.26 3.47
C GLU A 121 -18.79 19.23 2.54
N GLY A 122 -18.73 19.51 1.24
CA GLY A 122 -18.06 18.67 0.26
C GLY A 122 -16.56 18.53 0.53
N LEU A 123 -15.88 19.64 0.79
CA LEU A 123 -14.46 19.64 1.15
C LEU A 123 -14.18 18.84 2.42
N GLN A 124 -15.01 18.98 3.45
CA GLN A 124 -14.88 18.21 4.69
C GLN A 124 -15.06 16.71 4.48
N ARG A 125 -16.00 16.32 3.62
CA ARG A 125 -16.16 14.91 3.22
C ARG A 125 -14.91 14.39 2.52
N GLN A 126 -14.37 15.15 1.56
CA GLN A 126 -13.16 14.74 0.83
C GLN A 126 -11.90 14.76 1.71
N GLU A 127 -11.80 15.66 2.67
CA GLU A 127 -10.73 15.64 3.66
C GLU A 127 -10.75 14.34 4.49
N THR A 128 -11.93 13.88 4.89
CA THR A 128 -12.08 12.61 5.62
C THR A 128 -11.62 11.42 4.76
N VAL A 129 -12.04 11.36 3.49
CA VAL A 129 -11.61 10.33 2.54
C VAL A 129 -10.10 10.36 2.34
N LEU A 130 -9.53 11.56 2.18
CA LEU A 130 -8.08 11.75 2.04
C LEU A 130 -7.31 11.23 3.25
N GLN A 131 -7.78 11.49 4.47
CA GLN A 131 -7.16 11.00 5.70
C GLN A 131 -7.17 9.47 5.78
N GLU A 132 -8.24 8.83 5.37
CA GLU A 132 -8.33 7.36 5.32
C GLU A 132 -7.39 6.78 4.27
N ARG A 133 -7.30 7.38 3.10
CA ARG A 133 -6.34 6.98 2.06
C ARG A 133 -4.89 7.14 2.51
N HIS A 134 -4.56 8.24 3.21
CA HIS A 134 -3.23 8.44 3.81
C HIS A 134 -2.88 7.34 4.81
N LYS A 135 -3.80 6.99 5.72
CA LYS A 135 -3.59 5.90 6.68
C LYS A 135 -3.33 4.57 5.97
N THR A 136 -4.08 4.28 4.94
CA THR A 136 -3.92 3.05 4.14
C THR A 136 -2.55 3.00 3.46
N LEU A 137 -2.10 4.11 2.87
CA LEU A 137 -0.76 4.21 2.27
C LEU A 137 0.35 4.02 3.31
N GLN A 138 0.25 4.67 4.46
CA GLN A 138 1.24 4.53 5.55
C GLN A 138 1.32 3.09 6.05
N LEU A 139 0.18 2.41 6.23
CA LEU A 139 0.15 0.99 6.60
C LEU A 139 0.79 0.11 5.53
N GLY A 140 0.53 0.39 4.25
CA GLY A 140 1.16 -0.32 3.13
C GLY A 140 2.68 -0.16 3.11
N GLN A 141 3.17 1.07 3.31
CA GLN A 141 4.61 1.36 3.39
C GLN A 141 5.26 0.71 4.62
N LEU A 142 4.57 0.72 5.77
CA LEU A 142 5.07 0.06 6.98
C LEU A 142 5.18 -1.46 6.77
N ASN A 143 4.17 -2.07 6.17
CA ASN A 143 4.19 -3.50 5.84
C ASN A 143 5.33 -3.84 4.88
N GLN A 144 5.57 -3.00 3.87
CA GLN A 144 6.70 -3.20 2.95
C GLN A 144 8.04 -3.12 3.69
N LYS A 145 8.24 -2.11 4.54
CA LYS A 145 9.47 -2.00 5.35
C LYS A 145 9.67 -3.21 6.29
N LEU A 146 8.59 -3.74 6.87
CA LEU A 146 8.66 -4.95 7.68
C LEU A 146 9.07 -6.17 6.87
N GLN A 147 8.60 -6.30 5.63
CA GLN A 147 9.02 -7.36 4.71
C GLN A 147 10.50 -7.23 4.34
N ASP A 148 10.94 -6.02 4.01
CA ASP A 148 12.34 -5.75 3.64
C ASP A 148 13.29 -6.04 4.82
N LEU A 149 12.91 -5.65 6.04
CA LEU A 149 13.67 -5.98 7.25
C LEU A 149 13.72 -7.49 7.52
N SER A 150 12.60 -8.20 7.32
CA SER A 150 12.57 -9.65 7.48
C SER A 150 13.51 -10.35 6.49
N SER A 151 13.52 -9.90 5.23
CA SER A 151 14.44 -10.42 4.23
C SER A 151 15.92 -10.14 4.58
N SER A 152 16.20 -8.93 5.07
CA SER A 152 17.56 -8.57 5.49
C SER A 152 18.06 -9.40 6.68
N ILE A 153 17.16 -9.73 7.62
CA ILE A 153 17.46 -10.61 8.75
C ILE A 153 17.76 -12.02 8.24
N ASP A 154 17.00 -12.55 7.29
CA ASP A 154 17.23 -13.86 6.69
C ASP A 154 18.60 -13.91 5.98
N ASP A 155 18.97 -12.86 5.25
CA ASP A 155 20.29 -12.76 4.60
C ASP A 155 21.43 -12.76 5.62
N LEU A 156 21.28 -12.01 6.73
CA LEU A 156 22.28 -12.00 7.80
C LEU A 156 22.43 -13.37 8.47
N TYR A 157 21.34 -14.11 8.68
CA TYR A 157 21.42 -15.47 9.21
C TYR A 157 22.13 -16.42 8.23
N GLN A 158 21.89 -16.28 6.93
CA GLN A 158 22.62 -17.09 5.93
C GLN A 158 24.13 -16.79 5.94
N ASP A 159 24.51 -15.52 6.08
CA ASP A 159 25.93 -15.14 6.13
C ASP A 159 26.60 -15.61 7.43
N LEU A 160 25.90 -15.55 8.56
CA LEU A 160 26.39 -16.14 9.81
C LEU A 160 26.59 -17.67 9.71
N ASP A 161 25.68 -18.38 9.05
CA ASP A 161 25.81 -19.81 8.82
C ASP A 161 27.00 -20.15 7.89
N LYS A 162 27.27 -19.31 6.87
CA LYS A 162 28.47 -19.46 6.01
C LYS A 162 29.76 -19.25 6.79
N VAL A 163 29.79 -18.26 7.68
CA VAL A 163 30.98 -17.99 8.54
C VAL A 163 31.18 -19.09 9.58
N ARG A 164 30.10 -19.68 10.10
CA ARG A 164 30.14 -20.76 11.08
C ARG A 164 30.57 -22.11 10.47
N ARG A 165 30.35 -22.30 9.17
CA ARG A 165 30.88 -23.43 8.37
C ARG A 165 32.22 -23.03 7.76
N GLY A 166 33.24 -22.76 8.59
CA GLY A 166 34.62 -22.66 8.15
C GLY A 166 35.06 -23.95 7.43
N PRO A 167 36.18 -23.93 6.63
CA PRO A 167 36.54 -25.06 5.77
C PRO A 167 36.58 -26.36 6.57
N ALA A 168 35.79 -27.33 6.11
CA ALA A 168 35.56 -28.61 6.75
C ALA A 168 36.87 -29.37 6.98
N PRO A 169 37.08 -29.97 8.17
CA PRO A 169 37.91 -31.15 8.29
C PRO A 169 37.10 -32.37 7.85
N VAL A 170 37.76 -33.18 7.02
CA VAL A 170 37.28 -34.46 6.52
C VAL A 170 37.17 -35.46 7.67
N SER A 171 36.13 -36.31 7.59
CA SER A 171 35.88 -37.57 8.34
C SER A 171 35.50 -37.44 9.84
N GLU A 172 34.38 -38.00 10.26
CA GLU A 172 34.17 -39.40 10.60
C GLU A 172 32.70 -39.70 10.92
N GLN A 173 32.31 -40.90 10.60
CA GLN A 173 30.99 -41.51 10.82
C GLN A 173 30.61 -41.50 12.28
N ALA A 174 29.42 -41.02 12.60
CA ALA A 174 28.65 -41.44 13.75
C ALA A 174 27.18 -41.51 13.35
N SER A 175 26.70 -42.75 13.33
CA SER A 175 25.32 -43.19 13.25
C SER A 175 24.48 -42.56 14.36
N GLY A 176 23.51 -41.78 13.97
CA GLY A 176 22.43 -41.29 14.87
C GLY A 176 21.20 -41.07 14.05
N ASP A 177 20.17 -41.84 14.32
CA ASP A 177 18.82 -41.83 13.77
C ASP A 177 18.28 -40.41 13.65
N THR A 178 18.35 -39.86 12.45
CA THR A 178 17.59 -38.66 12.06
C THR A 178 16.62 -39.13 10.99
N ASP A 179 15.37 -39.19 11.35
CA ASP A 179 14.19 -39.35 10.49
C ASP A 179 14.28 -38.35 9.35
N MET A 180 14.97 -38.72 8.25
CA MET A 180 15.13 -37.90 7.05
C MET A 180 13.82 -37.95 6.29
N LEU A 181 12.89 -37.05 6.70
CA LEU A 181 11.75 -36.67 5.87
C LEU A 181 12.28 -36.16 4.54
N GLU A 182 12.11 -36.92 3.48
CA GLU A 182 12.36 -36.45 2.09
C GLU A 182 11.48 -35.20 1.85
N ILE A 183 12.12 -34.04 1.89
CA ILE A 183 11.47 -32.76 1.64
C ILE A 183 11.24 -32.65 0.15
N PRO A 184 9.98 -32.47 -0.34
CA PRO A 184 9.74 -32.30 -1.77
C PRO A 184 10.54 -31.14 -2.34
N ALA A 185 11.03 -31.28 -3.58
CA ALA A 185 11.92 -30.30 -4.25
C ALA A 185 11.36 -28.85 -4.28
N ILE A 186 10.03 -28.70 -4.17
CA ILE A 186 9.38 -27.38 -4.11
C ILE A 186 9.79 -26.54 -2.89
N PHE A 187 10.32 -27.17 -1.84
CA PHE A 187 10.77 -26.48 -0.62
C PHE A 187 12.26 -26.09 -0.68
N ASN A 188 13.01 -26.48 -1.73
CA ASN A 188 14.43 -26.15 -1.88
C ASN A 188 14.69 -24.64 -2.06
N GLN A 189 13.67 -23.88 -2.43
CA GLN A 189 13.74 -22.42 -2.60
C GLN A 189 13.46 -21.64 -1.30
N LEU A 190 13.14 -22.35 -0.21
CA LEU A 190 12.87 -21.71 1.07
C LEU A 190 14.17 -21.41 1.82
N SER A 191 14.22 -20.28 2.50
CA SER A 191 15.30 -19.99 3.46
C SER A 191 15.28 -20.99 4.62
N PRO A 192 16.41 -21.20 5.33
CA PRO A 192 16.44 -22.11 6.49
C PRO A 192 15.33 -21.83 7.51
N ARG A 193 15.09 -20.58 7.82
CA ARG A 193 14.01 -20.19 8.76
C ARG A 193 12.61 -20.45 8.24
N GLN A 194 12.38 -20.20 6.95
CA GLN A 194 11.10 -20.56 6.31
C GLN A 194 10.88 -22.05 6.30
N LEU A 195 11.95 -22.83 6.11
CA LEU A 195 11.90 -24.29 6.16
C LEU A 195 11.61 -24.80 7.58
N ASP A 196 12.22 -24.20 8.62
CA ASP A 196 11.92 -24.52 10.02
C ASP A 196 10.46 -24.28 10.34
N VAL A 197 9.93 -23.09 9.98
CA VAL A 197 8.51 -22.79 10.17
C VAL A 197 7.63 -23.76 9.38
N ALA A 198 7.98 -24.09 8.14
CA ALA A 198 7.23 -25.03 7.32
C ALA A 198 7.19 -26.43 7.96
N ARG A 199 8.32 -26.93 8.47
CA ARG A 199 8.41 -28.21 9.19
C ARG A 199 7.51 -28.26 10.41
N LEU A 200 7.49 -27.18 11.21
CA LEU A 200 6.67 -27.09 12.40
C LEU A 200 5.17 -26.98 12.06
N VAL A 201 4.84 -26.33 10.94
CA VAL A 201 3.48 -26.36 10.37
C VAL A 201 3.10 -27.79 9.96
N GLY A 202 4.02 -28.52 9.33
CA GLY A 202 3.84 -29.93 8.97
C GLY A 202 3.61 -30.86 10.18
N LYS A 203 4.19 -30.50 11.34
CA LYS A 203 3.93 -31.18 12.63
C LYS A 203 2.58 -30.79 13.27
N GLY A 204 1.82 -29.89 12.65
CA GLY A 204 0.50 -29.45 13.13
C GLY A 204 0.55 -28.39 14.26
N GLN A 205 1.69 -27.78 14.52
CA GLN A 205 1.84 -26.78 15.58
C GLN A 205 1.09 -25.49 15.26
N THR A 206 0.58 -24.80 16.27
CA THR A 206 -0.04 -23.47 16.14
C THR A 206 1.04 -22.37 15.97
N ASN A 207 0.66 -21.18 15.48
CA ASN A 207 1.61 -20.07 15.38
C ASN A 207 2.23 -19.70 16.73
N TYR A 208 1.47 -19.79 17.80
CA TYR A 208 1.96 -19.57 19.15
C TYR A 208 3.06 -20.59 19.55
N GLN A 209 2.82 -21.87 19.31
CA GLN A 209 3.80 -22.92 19.60
C GLN A 209 5.08 -22.77 18.79
N ILE A 210 4.94 -22.44 17.49
CA ILE A 210 6.07 -22.18 16.61
C ILE A 210 6.86 -20.95 17.09
N ALA A 211 6.15 -19.90 17.50
CA ALA A 211 6.77 -18.69 18.04
C ALA A 211 7.62 -18.97 19.27
N CYS A 212 7.10 -19.77 20.21
CA CYS A 212 7.82 -20.20 21.41
C CYS A 212 9.03 -21.09 21.07
N GLU A 213 8.90 -22.04 20.15
CA GLU A 213 9.96 -22.97 19.79
C GLU A 213 11.11 -22.29 19.04
N LEU A 214 10.81 -21.32 18.17
CA LEU A 214 11.80 -20.59 17.37
C LEU A 214 12.30 -19.31 18.03
N GLY A 215 11.77 -18.90 19.18
CA GLY A 215 12.13 -17.66 19.87
C GLY A 215 11.75 -16.38 19.12
N ILE A 216 10.66 -16.39 18.37
CA ILE A 216 10.17 -15.26 17.57
C ILE A 216 8.73 -14.90 17.96
N THR A 217 8.23 -13.78 17.43
CA THR A 217 6.83 -13.38 17.71
C THR A 217 5.83 -14.15 16.85
N GLU A 218 4.60 -14.32 17.34
CA GLU A 218 3.52 -14.95 16.58
C GLU A 218 3.24 -14.22 15.23
N ASN A 219 3.40 -12.90 15.21
CA ASN A 219 3.26 -12.12 13.98
C ASN A 219 4.36 -12.44 12.96
N THR A 220 5.58 -12.69 13.42
CA THR A 220 6.69 -13.13 12.57
C THR A 220 6.41 -14.52 12.00
N VAL A 221 5.84 -15.43 12.79
CA VAL A 221 5.41 -16.75 12.29
C VAL A 221 4.34 -16.62 11.22
N LYS A 222 3.32 -15.77 11.42
CA LYS A 222 2.29 -15.51 10.41
C LYS A 222 2.89 -15.00 9.09
N LEU A 223 3.90 -14.13 9.19
CA LEU A 223 4.63 -13.62 8.02
C LEU A 223 5.35 -14.74 7.27
N TYR A 224 6.13 -15.56 7.99
CA TYR A 224 6.82 -16.71 7.38
C TYR A 224 5.87 -17.72 6.74
N VAL A 225 4.76 -18.05 7.41
CA VAL A 225 3.73 -18.94 6.84
C VAL A 225 3.18 -18.36 5.54
N SER A 226 2.88 -17.05 5.48
CA SER A 226 2.39 -16.39 4.27
C SER A 226 3.43 -16.41 3.14
N GLN A 227 4.70 -16.20 3.44
CA GLN A 227 5.81 -16.26 2.47
C GLN A 227 5.98 -17.69 1.93
N VAL A 228 5.98 -18.71 2.81
CA VAL A 228 6.09 -20.11 2.43
C VAL A 228 4.93 -20.50 1.50
N LEU A 229 3.70 -20.16 1.84
CA LEU A 229 2.54 -20.43 1.00
C LEU A 229 2.68 -19.82 -0.40
N ARG A 230 3.17 -18.58 -0.49
CA ARG A 230 3.40 -17.90 -1.76
C ARG A 230 4.50 -18.56 -2.59
N LEU A 231 5.66 -18.88 -1.97
CA LEU A 231 6.80 -19.49 -2.65
C LEU A 231 6.50 -20.93 -3.10
N THR A 232 5.69 -21.67 -2.34
CA THR A 232 5.32 -23.05 -2.66
C THR A 232 4.03 -23.14 -3.50
N HIS A 233 3.44 -21.99 -3.88
CA HIS A 233 2.17 -21.92 -4.61
C HIS A 233 1.00 -22.66 -3.92
N MET A 234 1.01 -22.71 -2.59
CA MET A 234 -0.05 -23.33 -1.79
C MET A 234 -1.05 -22.27 -1.32
N HIS A 235 -2.34 -22.63 -1.34
CA HIS A 235 -3.41 -21.67 -1.08
C HIS A 235 -3.75 -21.55 0.43
N ASN A 236 -3.41 -22.54 1.25
CA ASN A 236 -3.71 -22.52 2.67
C ASN A 236 -2.75 -23.37 3.51
N ARG A 237 -2.77 -23.12 4.82
CA ARG A 237 -1.93 -23.81 5.82
C ARG A 237 -2.15 -25.32 5.82
N THR A 238 -3.37 -25.78 5.56
CA THR A 238 -3.70 -27.22 5.55
C THR A 238 -2.99 -27.92 4.40
N GLN A 239 -2.92 -27.30 3.21
CA GLN A 239 -2.16 -27.82 2.08
C GLN A 239 -0.67 -27.90 2.39
N LEU A 240 -0.11 -26.87 3.04
CA LEU A 240 1.28 -26.86 3.48
C LEU A 240 1.56 -27.98 4.49
N ALA A 241 0.71 -28.15 5.49
CA ALA A 241 0.84 -29.20 6.48
C ALA A 241 0.78 -30.60 5.85
N LEU A 242 -0.16 -30.84 4.96
CA LEU A 242 -0.31 -32.11 4.25
C LEU A 242 0.90 -32.43 3.36
N ALA A 243 1.48 -31.43 2.68
CA ALA A 243 2.64 -31.59 1.82
C ALA A 243 3.91 -32.03 2.58
N LEU A 244 3.99 -31.71 3.88
CA LEU A 244 5.12 -32.00 4.78
C LEU A 244 4.85 -33.17 5.74
N THR A 245 3.66 -33.78 5.70
CA THR A 245 3.33 -34.91 6.54
C THR A 245 3.93 -36.20 5.94
N PRO A 246 4.59 -37.09 6.71
CA PRO A 246 5.27 -38.30 6.22
C PRO A 246 4.39 -39.23 5.38
N ARG A 247 3.09 -39.16 5.56
CA ARG A 247 2.10 -40.03 4.92
C ARG A 247 1.81 -39.71 3.46
N ALA A 248 2.17 -38.49 2.98
CA ALA A 248 1.93 -38.07 1.59
C ALA A 248 2.95 -38.65 0.61
N ALA A 249 4.16 -38.97 1.05
CA ALA A 249 5.19 -39.59 0.22
C ALA A 249 4.83 -41.05 -0.15
N ALA A 250 4.21 -41.79 0.75
CA ALA A 250 3.83 -43.20 0.53
C ALA A 250 2.65 -43.41 -0.44
N LEU A 251 1.78 -42.39 -0.64
CA LEU A 251 0.64 -42.46 -1.56
C LEU A 251 1.00 -42.16 -3.01
N ARG A 252 2.06 -41.36 -3.26
CA ARG A 252 2.50 -41.03 -4.63
C ARG A 252 3.28 -42.17 -5.29
N GLN A 253 3.98 -43.01 -4.54
CA GLN A 253 4.69 -44.18 -5.10
C GLN A 253 3.75 -45.31 -5.56
N ARG A 254 2.49 -45.31 -5.14
CA ARG A 254 1.49 -46.34 -5.59
C ARG A 254 0.75 -45.97 -6.87
N VAL A 255 0.85 -44.71 -7.34
CA VAL A 255 0.13 -44.25 -8.55
C VAL A 255 1.00 -44.30 -9.81
N THR A 256 2.33 -44.45 -9.68
CA THR A 256 3.27 -44.55 -10.83
C THR A 256 3.69 -45.99 -11.15
N ALA A 257 3.06 -46.99 -10.55
CA ALA A 257 3.31 -48.40 -10.81
C ALA A 257 2.02 -49.11 -11.29
N HIS A 258 1.41 -48.55 -12.35
CA HIS A 258 0.44 -49.28 -13.21
C HIS A 258 0.53 -48.68 -14.61
#